data_ffe485cf664e70f48abf4092f2f7238e
#
_entry.id   ffe485cf664e70f48abf4092f2f7238e
#
_cell.length_a   1.000
_cell.length_b   1.000
_cell.length_c   1.000
_cell.angle_alpha   90.00
_cell.angle_beta   90.00
_cell.angle_gamma   90.00
#
_symmetry.space_group_name_H-M   'P 1'
#
loop_
_entity.id
_entity.type
_entity.pdbx_description
1 polymer ?
#
loop_
_entity_poly.entity_id
_entity_poly.type
_entity_poly.pdbx_seq_one_letter_code
_entity_poly.pdbx_strand_id
1 'polypeptide(L)'
;ALKLPRTCKVILIAKGDIETCDSMLAQGGIAVMRNEDDYESYFEDTMRAGHYENRKESVDIMVRDSRYCITDLISYGARFDRDPQGNLLYTREGAHSRARILYHEDITGREITETLLLQVRAAQNMYIYENTEMVDLLDEVGADQKRVCTGVACRQKDGTHLNIYSRFTILATGGIGGSYERSTNYPILTGDGCRIASQHGVALEHMDYVQIHPTTLYTKEPGRSFLISESARGA
;
A
#
# COMPACT_ATOMS: atom_id res chain seq x y z
N ALA A 1 9.92 -5.76 -1.24
CA ALA A 1 10.97 -6.07 -2.22
C ALA A 1 12.35 -5.65 -1.71
N LEU A 2 12.59 -4.37 -1.43
CA LEU A 2 13.91 -3.82 -1.06
C LEU A 2 14.55 -4.43 0.20
N LYS A 3 13.78 -5.01 1.11
CA LYS A 3 14.26 -5.72 2.31
C LYS A 3 14.70 -7.16 2.05
N LEU A 4 14.45 -7.70 0.85
CA LEU A 4 14.86 -9.06 0.52
C LEU A 4 16.38 -9.10 0.22
N PRO A 5 17.06 -10.23 0.54
CA PRO A 5 18.47 -10.38 0.21
C PRO A 5 18.73 -10.18 -1.29
N ARG A 6 19.84 -9.58 -1.64
CA ARG A 6 20.24 -9.33 -3.05
C ARG A 6 20.44 -10.63 -3.86
N THR A 7 20.55 -11.76 -3.18
CA THR A 7 20.59 -13.10 -3.82
C THR A 7 19.22 -13.58 -4.29
N CYS A 8 18.13 -12.93 -3.83
CA CYS A 8 16.79 -13.25 -4.29
C CYS A 8 16.49 -12.48 -5.58
N LYS A 9 16.12 -13.20 -6.64
CA LYS A 9 15.51 -12.57 -7.82
C LYS A 9 14.08 -12.18 -7.47
N VAL A 10 13.73 -10.91 -7.66
CA VAL A 10 12.41 -10.34 -7.36
C VAL A 10 11.77 -9.87 -8.65
N ILE A 11 10.53 -10.29 -8.87
CA ILE A 11 9.71 -9.82 -10.00
C ILE A 11 8.53 -9.04 -9.44
N LEU A 12 8.39 -7.80 -9.87
CA LEU A 12 7.23 -6.94 -9.60
C LEU A 12 6.35 -6.92 -10.83
N ILE A 13 5.06 -7.16 -10.64
CA ILE A 13 4.07 -7.18 -11.72
C ILE A 13 3.07 -6.07 -11.45
N ALA A 14 2.82 -5.23 -12.44
CA ALA A 14 1.83 -4.18 -12.37
C ALA A 14 0.82 -4.34 -13.52
N LYS A 15 -0.47 -4.31 -13.20
CA LYS A 15 -1.58 -4.44 -14.16
C LYS A 15 -1.59 -3.33 -15.21
N GLY A 16 -1.18 -2.12 -14.82
CA GLY A 16 -0.95 -0.96 -15.70
C GLY A 16 0.49 -0.48 -15.58
N ASP A 17 0.70 0.80 -15.81
CA ASP A 17 1.97 1.46 -15.52
C ASP A 17 2.20 1.45 -13.99
N ILE A 18 3.41 1.16 -13.55
CA ILE A 18 3.71 0.96 -12.13
C ILE A 18 3.46 2.21 -11.28
N GLU A 19 3.46 3.37 -11.89
CA GLU A 19 3.14 4.65 -11.23
C GLU A 19 1.63 4.90 -11.15
N THR A 20 0.80 4.10 -11.85
CA THR A 20 -0.66 4.16 -11.78
C THR A 20 -1.16 3.33 -10.59
N CYS A 21 -0.90 3.81 -9.38
CA CYS A 21 -1.32 3.14 -8.15
C CYS A 21 -1.83 4.17 -7.13
N ASP A 22 -2.74 3.75 -6.26
CA ASP A 22 -3.35 4.64 -5.27
C ASP A 22 -2.35 5.16 -4.24
N SER A 23 -1.24 4.46 -4.02
CA SER A 23 -0.15 4.96 -3.16
C SER A 23 0.42 6.29 -3.66
N MET A 24 0.47 6.51 -4.99
CA MET A 24 0.87 7.79 -5.58
C MET A 24 -0.12 8.93 -5.31
N LEU A 25 -1.37 8.60 -4.96
CA LEU A 25 -2.45 9.55 -4.75
C LEU A 25 -2.61 9.95 -3.28
N ALA A 26 -1.96 9.25 -2.36
CA ALA A 26 -2.10 9.51 -0.94
C ALA A 26 -1.55 10.90 -0.59
N GLN A 27 -2.42 11.76 -0.07
CA GLN A 27 -2.12 13.16 0.25
C GLN A 27 -1.54 13.27 1.65
N GLY A 28 -2.28 12.95 2.68
CA GLY A 28 -1.94 13.09 4.10
C GLY A 28 -0.50 12.78 4.45
N GLY A 29 -0.30 12.03 5.51
CA GLY A 29 1.04 11.70 5.95
C GLY A 29 1.15 10.26 6.42
N ILE A 30 2.27 9.96 7.06
CA ILE A 30 2.54 8.65 7.64
C ILE A 30 2.73 8.77 9.15
N ALA A 31 1.94 7.99 9.91
CA ALA A 31 2.02 7.98 11.36
C ALA A 31 3.29 7.27 11.83
N VAL A 32 3.96 7.86 12.84
CA VAL A 32 5.17 7.29 13.42
C VAL A 32 5.22 7.52 14.93
N MET A 33 5.63 6.51 15.67
CA MET A 33 5.91 6.63 17.11
C MET A 33 7.12 7.56 17.34
N ARG A 34 6.91 8.69 17.99
CA ARG A 34 7.96 9.70 18.18
C ARG A 34 9.03 9.29 19.18
N ASN A 35 8.60 8.71 20.29
CA ASN A 35 9.43 8.20 21.38
C ASN A 35 8.66 7.12 22.14
N GLU A 36 9.25 6.53 23.16
CA GLU A 36 8.61 5.47 23.95
C GLU A 36 7.35 5.96 24.68
N ASP A 37 7.30 7.22 25.12
CA ASP A 37 6.14 7.80 25.79
C ASP A 37 4.93 7.99 24.85
N ASP A 38 5.13 7.87 23.55
CA ASP A 38 4.07 7.96 22.54
C ASP A 38 3.39 6.61 22.27
N TYR A 39 4.00 5.50 22.70
CA TYR A 39 3.51 4.15 22.38
C TYR A 39 2.05 3.95 22.80
N GLU A 40 1.74 4.14 24.09
CA GLU A 40 0.41 3.88 24.64
C GLU A 40 -0.67 4.72 23.94
N SER A 41 -0.36 6.01 23.70
CA SER A 41 -1.32 6.89 23.04
C SER A 41 -1.51 6.55 21.56
N TYR A 42 -0.46 6.12 20.86
CA TYR A 42 -0.56 5.71 19.45
C TYR A 42 -1.30 4.39 19.31
N PHE A 43 -0.99 3.41 20.17
CA PHE A 43 -1.68 2.13 20.21
C PHE A 43 -3.17 2.32 20.48
N GLU A 44 -3.52 3.09 21.52
CA GLU A 44 -4.92 3.34 21.91
C GLU A 44 -5.69 4.13 20.84
N ASP A 45 -5.08 5.16 20.24
CA ASP A 45 -5.68 5.91 19.13
C ASP A 45 -6.04 4.98 17.97
N THR A 46 -5.12 4.06 17.62
CA THR A 46 -5.33 3.09 16.55
C THR A 46 -6.43 2.08 16.87
N MET A 47 -6.41 1.53 18.08
CA MET A 47 -7.44 0.60 18.54
C MET A 47 -8.83 1.24 18.55
N ARG A 48 -8.93 2.47 19.06
CA ARG A 48 -10.19 3.22 19.10
C ARG A 48 -10.70 3.57 17.72
N ALA A 49 -9.81 3.98 16.79
CA ALA A 49 -10.18 4.28 15.40
C ALA A 49 -10.74 3.04 14.67
N GLY A 50 -10.24 1.87 14.99
CA GLY A 50 -10.75 0.59 14.47
C GLY A 50 -11.86 -0.03 15.34
N HIS A 51 -12.50 0.73 16.21
CA HIS A 51 -13.57 0.26 17.11
C HIS A 51 -13.20 -0.98 17.93
N TYR A 52 -11.88 -1.15 18.22
CA TYR A 52 -11.30 -2.30 18.94
C TYR A 52 -11.47 -3.66 18.21
N GLU A 53 -11.79 -3.65 16.93
CA GLU A 53 -11.82 -4.84 16.09
C GLU A 53 -10.44 -5.22 15.53
N ASN A 54 -9.45 -4.34 15.71
CA ASN A 54 -8.09 -4.56 15.29
C ASN A 54 -7.46 -5.77 16.01
N ARG A 55 -6.60 -6.49 15.31
CA ARG A 55 -5.70 -7.47 15.93
C ARG A 55 -4.60 -6.74 16.70
N LYS A 56 -4.62 -6.87 18.02
CA LYS A 56 -3.71 -6.14 18.93
C LYS A 56 -2.24 -6.37 18.60
N GLU A 57 -1.88 -7.60 18.26
CA GLU A 57 -0.51 -7.96 17.89
C GLU A 57 -0.05 -7.24 16.62
N SER A 58 -0.93 -7.08 15.65
CA SER A 58 -0.63 -6.34 14.41
C SER A 58 -0.46 -4.86 14.67
N VAL A 59 -1.30 -4.28 15.54
CA VAL A 59 -1.17 -2.88 15.95
C VAL A 59 0.13 -2.66 16.73
N ASP A 60 0.49 -3.56 17.65
CA ASP A 60 1.74 -3.47 18.41
C ASP A 60 2.97 -3.47 17.48
N ILE A 61 3.02 -4.40 16.52
CA ILE A 61 4.10 -4.45 15.52
C ILE A 61 4.13 -3.15 14.70
N MET A 62 2.99 -2.70 14.20
CA MET A 62 2.90 -1.48 13.38
C MET A 62 3.43 -0.25 14.14
N VAL A 63 3.02 -0.08 15.40
CA VAL A 63 3.44 1.06 16.23
C VAL A 63 4.93 1.01 16.51
N ARG A 64 5.46 -0.13 16.98
CA ARG A 64 6.87 -0.28 17.33
C ARG A 64 7.80 -0.16 16.13
N ASP A 65 7.42 -0.76 15.01
CA ASP A 65 8.25 -0.78 13.81
C ASP A 65 8.17 0.51 12.99
N SER A 66 7.21 1.41 13.29
CA SER A 66 7.02 2.64 12.54
C SER A 66 8.29 3.50 12.44
N ARG A 67 9.08 3.60 13.51
CA ARG A 67 10.35 4.36 13.53
C ARG A 67 11.39 3.76 12.59
N TYR A 68 11.50 2.44 12.58
CA TYR A 68 12.42 1.74 11.66
C TYR A 68 11.99 1.95 10.21
N CYS A 69 10.69 1.86 9.92
CA CYS A 69 10.16 2.11 8.59
C CYS A 69 10.48 3.52 8.09
N ILE A 70 10.33 4.55 8.93
CA ILE A 70 10.68 5.93 8.59
C ILE A 70 12.19 6.09 8.39
N THR A 71 13.01 5.50 9.25
CA THR A 71 14.47 5.51 9.07
C THR A 71 14.89 4.91 7.75
N ASP A 72 14.28 3.78 7.36
CA ASP A 72 14.52 3.15 6.07
C ASP A 72 14.10 4.06 4.90
N LEU A 73 12.90 4.66 4.95
CA LEU A 73 12.42 5.57 3.90
C LEU A 73 13.38 6.76 3.72
N ILE A 74 13.82 7.37 4.80
CA ILE A 74 14.81 8.46 4.76
C ILE A 74 16.14 7.97 4.18
N SER A 75 16.59 6.77 4.56
CA SER A 75 17.83 6.18 4.02
C SER A 75 17.76 5.89 2.53
N TYR A 76 16.56 5.61 2.01
CA TYR A 76 16.31 5.46 0.57
C TYR A 76 16.21 6.80 -0.16
N GLY A 77 16.12 7.90 0.57
CA GLY A 77 16.09 9.25 0.01
C GLY A 77 14.73 9.96 0.10
N ALA A 78 13.73 9.37 0.78
CA ALA A 78 12.44 10.01 0.98
C ALA A 78 12.59 11.30 1.81
N ARG A 79 11.96 12.36 1.34
CA ARG A 79 11.99 13.67 1.97
C ARG A 79 10.69 13.88 2.75
N PHE A 80 10.84 14.29 3.98
CA PHE A 80 9.76 14.78 4.83
C PHE A 80 10.04 16.24 5.19
N ASP A 81 8.99 17.01 5.42
CA ASP A 81 9.11 18.42 5.75
C ASP A 81 9.88 18.62 7.05
N ARG A 82 10.68 19.70 7.06
CA ARG A 82 11.58 20.03 8.18
C ARG A 82 11.47 21.48 8.55
N ASP A 83 11.74 21.77 9.81
CA ASP A 83 11.92 23.14 10.29
C ASP A 83 13.23 23.76 9.78
N PRO A 84 13.45 25.07 9.98
CA PRO A 84 14.70 25.72 9.60
C PRO A 84 15.96 25.16 10.28
N GLN A 85 15.79 24.43 11.39
CA GLN A 85 16.87 23.77 12.13
C GLN A 85 17.14 22.36 11.61
N GLY A 86 16.34 21.87 10.64
CA GLY A 86 16.48 20.56 10.04
C GLY A 86 15.74 19.41 10.76
N ASN A 87 14.97 19.71 11.81
CA ASN A 87 14.17 18.71 12.51
C ASN A 87 12.92 18.35 11.70
N LEU A 88 12.48 17.09 11.76
CA LEU A 88 11.25 16.64 11.12
C LEU A 88 10.03 17.37 11.70
N LEU A 89 9.16 17.83 10.82
CA LEU A 89 7.87 18.40 11.21
C LEU A 89 6.82 17.31 11.35
N TYR A 90 5.95 17.47 12.35
CA TYR A 90 4.86 16.55 12.63
C TYR A 90 3.56 17.32 12.71
N THR A 91 2.53 16.78 12.09
CA THR A 91 1.16 17.28 12.19
C THR A 91 0.27 16.30 12.95
N ARG A 92 -0.90 16.76 13.33
CA ARG A 92 -1.97 15.93 13.88
C ARG A 92 -3.10 15.85 12.89
N GLU A 93 -3.51 14.63 12.58
CA GLU A 93 -4.69 14.36 11.75
C GLU A 93 -5.78 13.66 12.59
N GLY A 94 -6.93 13.44 11.97
CA GLY A 94 -8.07 12.78 12.62
C GLY A 94 -7.69 11.47 13.31
N ALA A 95 -8.38 11.14 14.38
CA ALA A 95 -8.17 10.00 15.26
C ALA A 95 -6.87 10.00 16.09
N HIS A 96 -5.89 10.85 15.81
CA HIS A 96 -4.65 10.94 16.58
C HIS A 96 -4.74 11.96 17.71
N SER A 97 -4.40 11.55 18.92
CA SER A 97 -4.36 12.41 20.12
C SER A 97 -3.12 13.32 20.16
N ARG A 98 -2.04 12.96 19.44
CA ARG A 98 -0.77 13.69 19.38
C ARG A 98 -0.33 13.96 17.94
N ALA A 99 0.52 14.98 17.75
CA ALA A 99 1.18 15.23 16.46
C ALA A 99 2.25 14.17 16.22
N ARG A 100 1.98 13.19 15.35
CA ARG A 100 2.87 12.09 14.99
C ARG A 100 2.88 11.77 13.49
N ILE A 101 2.24 12.59 12.68
CA ILE A 101 2.14 12.38 11.24
C ILE A 101 3.29 13.12 10.58
N LEU A 102 4.17 12.39 9.91
CA LEU A 102 5.17 12.94 8.99
C LEU A 102 4.54 13.12 7.63
N TYR A 103 4.90 14.20 6.94
CA TYR A 103 4.35 14.54 5.66
C TYR A 103 5.39 15.18 4.73
N HIS A 104 5.10 15.21 3.46
CA HIS A 104 5.81 16.00 2.46
C HIS A 104 4.78 16.79 1.66
N GLU A 105 4.64 18.07 1.98
CA GLU A 105 3.57 18.92 1.42
C GLU A 105 2.19 18.21 1.50
N ASP A 106 1.46 18.12 0.39
CA ASP A 106 0.21 17.32 0.25
C ASP A 106 0.39 16.17 -0.74
N ILE A 107 1.61 15.64 -0.86
CA ILE A 107 2.00 14.59 -1.82
C ILE A 107 2.86 13.48 -1.19
N THR A 108 2.66 13.23 0.09
CA THR A 108 3.48 12.28 0.86
C THR A 108 3.54 10.88 0.21
N GLY A 109 2.40 10.38 -0.28
CA GLY A 109 2.35 9.09 -0.95
C GLY A 109 3.17 9.05 -2.23
N ARG A 110 3.12 10.13 -3.02
CA ARG A 110 3.96 10.27 -4.22
C ARG A 110 5.43 10.25 -3.87
N GLU A 111 5.88 11.08 -2.93
CA GLU A 111 7.28 11.15 -2.49
C GLU A 111 7.81 9.79 -2.06
N ILE A 112 7.06 9.05 -1.24
CA ILE A 112 7.43 7.71 -0.78
C ILE A 112 7.49 6.73 -1.95
N THR A 113 6.47 6.72 -2.80
CA THR A 113 6.35 5.74 -3.89
C THR A 113 7.43 5.98 -4.95
N GLU A 114 7.65 7.21 -5.39
CA GLU A 114 8.72 7.56 -6.34
C GLU A 114 10.11 7.19 -5.80
N THR A 115 10.37 7.52 -4.52
CA THR A 115 11.63 7.15 -3.86
C THR A 115 11.85 5.63 -3.88
N LEU A 116 10.85 4.85 -3.49
CA LEU A 116 10.95 3.39 -3.48
C LEU A 116 11.10 2.81 -4.89
N LEU A 117 10.41 3.36 -5.88
CA LEU A 117 10.53 2.94 -7.28
C LEU A 117 11.93 3.23 -7.84
N LEU A 118 12.53 4.37 -7.51
CA LEU A 118 13.91 4.67 -7.88
C LEU A 118 14.88 3.62 -7.35
N GLN A 119 14.73 3.22 -6.08
CA GLN A 119 15.55 2.17 -5.47
C GLN A 119 15.32 0.81 -6.13
N VAL A 120 14.09 0.46 -6.45
CA VAL A 120 13.76 -0.79 -7.15
C VAL A 120 14.37 -0.81 -8.55
N ARG A 121 14.25 0.29 -9.30
CA ARG A 121 14.83 0.42 -10.66
C ARG A 121 16.36 0.36 -10.66
N ALA A 122 16.98 0.82 -9.59
CA ALA A 122 18.46 0.75 -9.42
C ALA A 122 18.96 -0.65 -8.99
N ALA A 123 18.10 -1.51 -8.49
CA ALA A 123 18.47 -2.81 -7.96
C ALA A 123 18.63 -3.86 -9.06
N GLN A 124 19.81 -4.49 -9.15
CA GLN A 124 20.14 -5.47 -10.21
C GLN A 124 19.37 -6.78 -10.13
N ASN A 125 18.80 -7.11 -8.97
CA ASN A 125 18.04 -8.33 -8.73
C ASN A 125 16.53 -8.16 -8.82
N MET A 126 16.05 -6.98 -9.22
CA MET A 126 14.63 -6.65 -9.33
C MET A 126 14.23 -6.41 -10.78
N TYR A 127 13.11 -6.96 -11.17
CA TYR A 127 12.56 -6.88 -12.53
C TYR A 127 11.12 -6.41 -12.48
N ILE A 128 10.77 -5.40 -13.26
CA ILE A 128 9.43 -4.83 -13.31
C ILE A 128 8.75 -5.25 -14.62
N TYR A 129 7.57 -5.80 -14.50
CA TYR A 129 6.68 -6.12 -15.62
C TYR A 129 5.44 -5.25 -15.51
N GLU A 130 5.41 -4.18 -16.26
CA GLU A 130 4.26 -3.29 -16.39
C GLU A 130 3.26 -3.80 -17.41
N ASN A 131 2.04 -3.29 -17.37
CA ASN A 131 0.96 -3.69 -18.29
C ASN A 131 0.79 -5.21 -18.34
N THR A 132 0.98 -5.84 -17.20
CA THR A 132 0.96 -7.30 -17.02
C THR A 132 -0.01 -7.62 -15.89
N GLU A 133 -1.17 -8.15 -16.25
CA GLU A 133 -2.24 -8.50 -15.33
C GLU A 133 -2.05 -9.93 -14.81
N MET A 134 -2.06 -10.10 -13.49
CA MET A 134 -2.20 -11.43 -12.89
C MET A 134 -3.64 -11.92 -13.14
N VAL A 135 -3.80 -13.02 -13.84
CA VAL A 135 -5.12 -13.60 -14.16
C VAL A 135 -5.45 -14.79 -13.28
N ASP A 136 -4.44 -15.48 -12.76
CA ASP A 136 -4.60 -16.63 -11.85
C ASP A 136 -3.34 -16.88 -11.01
N LEU A 137 -3.48 -17.71 -9.97
CA LEU A 137 -2.36 -18.33 -9.26
C LEU A 137 -1.99 -19.66 -9.91
N LEU A 138 -0.70 -19.98 -9.90
CA LEU A 138 -0.21 -21.33 -10.21
C LEU A 138 -0.05 -22.07 -8.89
N ASP A 139 -0.66 -23.24 -8.77
CA ASP A 139 -0.52 -24.10 -7.60
C ASP A 139 -0.32 -25.56 -7.97
N GLU A 140 0.25 -26.30 -7.04
CA GLU A 140 0.46 -27.73 -7.14
C GLU A 140 0.02 -28.39 -5.82
N VAL A 141 -0.35 -29.66 -5.90
CA VAL A 141 -0.63 -30.46 -4.71
C VAL A 141 0.68 -31.05 -4.20
N GLY A 142 1.11 -30.61 -3.03
CA GLY A 142 2.32 -31.14 -2.38
C GLY A 142 2.16 -32.58 -1.91
N ALA A 143 3.25 -33.17 -1.48
CA ALA A 143 3.28 -34.57 -0.96
C ALA A 143 2.37 -34.74 0.27
N ASP A 144 2.11 -33.70 1.03
CA ASP A 144 1.21 -33.65 2.20
C ASP A 144 -0.26 -33.40 1.83
N GLN A 145 -0.61 -33.49 0.55
CA GLN A 145 -1.94 -33.22 -0.01
C GLN A 145 -2.38 -31.74 0.16
N LYS A 146 -1.48 -30.82 0.53
CA LYS A 146 -1.78 -29.39 0.59
C LYS A 146 -1.47 -28.71 -0.72
N ARG A 147 -2.27 -27.72 -1.06
CA ARG A 147 -1.99 -26.85 -2.21
C ARG A 147 -0.85 -25.89 -1.85
N VAL A 148 0.10 -25.76 -2.75
CA VAL A 148 1.25 -24.86 -2.62
C VAL A 148 1.27 -23.94 -3.83
N CYS A 149 1.26 -22.63 -3.59
CA CYS A 149 1.42 -21.65 -4.64
C CYS A 149 2.84 -21.75 -5.23
N THR A 150 2.94 -21.96 -6.52
CA THR A 150 4.20 -22.07 -7.27
C THR A 150 4.46 -20.90 -8.20
N GLY A 151 3.56 -19.91 -8.24
CA GLY A 151 3.72 -18.73 -9.06
C GLY A 151 2.39 -18.08 -9.46
N VAL A 152 2.43 -17.34 -10.56
CA VAL A 152 1.27 -16.63 -11.12
C VAL A 152 1.16 -16.81 -12.63
N ALA A 153 -0.06 -16.94 -13.12
CA ALA A 153 -0.38 -16.81 -14.54
C ALA A 153 -0.71 -15.35 -14.84
N CYS A 154 -0.12 -14.82 -15.88
CA CYS A 154 -0.27 -13.43 -16.27
C CYS A 154 -0.72 -13.29 -17.72
N ARG A 155 -1.33 -12.16 -18.02
CA ARG A 155 -1.67 -11.71 -19.36
C ARG A 155 -1.09 -10.32 -19.60
N GLN A 156 -0.32 -10.15 -20.66
CA GLN A 156 0.22 -8.86 -21.07
C GLN A 156 -0.80 -8.07 -21.90
N LYS A 157 -0.56 -6.78 -22.07
CA LYS A 157 -1.45 -5.86 -22.81
C LYS A 157 -1.69 -6.30 -24.26
N ASP A 158 -0.72 -6.96 -24.88
CA ASP A 158 -0.83 -7.51 -26.24
C ASP A 158 -1.60 -8.84 -26.32
N GLY A 159 -2.09 -9.34 -25.18
CA GLY A 159 -2.79 -10.61 -25.06
C GLY A 159 -1.88 -11.82 -24.84
N THR A 160 -0.56 -11.64 -24.81
CA THR A 160 0.39 -12.73 -24.51
C THR A 160 0.19 -13.26 -23.11
N HIS A 161 0.07 -14.58 -22.98
CA HIS A 161 0.01 -15.28 -21.69
C HIS A 161 1.40 -15.76 -21.29
N LEU A 162 1.74 -15.57 -20.02
CA LEU A 162 3.00 -16.07 -19.44
C LEU A 162 2.77 -16.60 -18.03
N ASN A 163 3.51 -17.64 -17.68
CA ASN A 163 3.57 -18.18 -16.32
C ASN A 163 4.87 -17.73 -15.69
N ILE A 164 4.78 -17.13 -14.49
CA ILE A 164 5.93 -16.71 -13.70
C ILE A 164 5.99 -17.63 -12.47
N TYR A 165 6.96 -18.52 -12.44
CA TYR A 165 7.17 -19.43 -11.32
C TYR A 165 8.00 -18.77 -10.22
N SER A 166 7.59 -18.99 -8.97
CA SER A 166 8.25 -18.41 -7.81
C SER A 166 8.10 -19.31 -6.57
N ARG A 167 9.07 -19.24 -5.68
CA ARG A 167 8.99 -19.89 -4.36
C ARG A 167 8.03 -19.20 -3.40
N PHE A 168 7.85 -17.88 -3.58
CA PHE A 168 6.99 -17.04 -2.76
C PHE A 168 6.27 -16.07 -3.66
N THR A 169 4.96 -15.93 -3.47
CA THR A 169 4.11 -14.96 -4.14
C THR A 169 3.51 -14.03 -3.10
N ILE A 170 3.71 -12.73 -3.28
CA ILE A 170 3.14 -11.69 -2.40
C ILE A 170 2.06 -10.97 -3.19
N LEU A 171 0.81 -11.09 -2.74
CA LEU A 171 -0.31 -10.35 -3.29
C LEU A 171 -0.34 -8.96 -2.65
N ALA A 172 -0.03 -7.94 -3.44
CA ALA A 172 -0.07 -6.52 -3.06
C ALA A 172 -0.90 -5.73 -4.07
N THR A 173 -2.06 -6.30 -4.43
CA THR A 173 -2.88 -5.90 -5.58
C THR A 173 -3.82 -4.71 -5.31
N GLY A 174 -3.77 -4.14 -4.12
CA GLY A 174 -4.68 -3.07 -3.71
C GLY A 174 -6.10 -3.58 -3.47
N GLY A 175 -7.03 -2.65 -3.37
CA GLY A 175 -8.42 -2.92 -3.06
C GLY A 175 -9.34 -3.04 -4.28
N ILE A 176 -10.62 -2.78 -4.04
CA ILE A 176 -11.72 -2.90 -5.02
C ILE A 176 -12.30 -1.53 -5.43
N GLY A 177 -11.69 -0.44 -4.97
CA GLY A 177 -12.26 0.90 -5.10
C GLY A 177 -12.53 1.34 -6.54
N GLY A 178 -11.75 0.85 -7.51
CA GLY A 178 -11.95 1.14 -8.93
C GLY A 178 -13.23 0.55 -9.54
N SER A 179 -13.89 -0.40 -8.85
CA SER A 179 -15.16 -0.98 -9.29
C SER A 179 -16.38 -0.12 -9.00
N TYR A 180 -16.25 0.95 -8.22
CA TYR A 180 -17.35 1.87 -7.92
C TYR A 180 -17.43 2.98 -8.96
N GLU A 181 -18.66 3.34 -9.36
CA GLU A 181 -18.90 4.41 -10.34
C GLU A 181 -18.33 5.77 -9.90
N ARG A 182 -18.40 6.03 -8.59
CA ARG A 182 -17.86 7.24 -7.96
C ARG A 182 -16.72 6.84 -7.02
N SER A 183 -15.50 7.04 -7.45
CA SER A 183 -14.33 6.60 -6.70
C SER A 183 -13.17 7.59 -6.84
N THR A 184 -12.36 7.68 -5.79
CA THR A 184 -11.07 8.38 -5.81
C THR A 184 -9.92 7.47 -6.24
N ASN A 185 -10.17 6.16 -6.35
CA ASN A 185 -9.19 5.17 -6.77
C ASN A 185 -9.01 5.14 -8.28
N TYR A 186 -7.89 4.59 -8.73
CA TYR A 186 -7.72 4.28 -10.14
C TYR A 186 -8.70 3.18 -10.59
N PRO A 187 -9.32 3.30 -11.78
CA PRO A 187 -10.28 2.31 -12.29
C PRO A 187 -9.73 0.90 -12.45
N ILE A 188 -8.39 0.75 -12.50
CA ILE A 188 -7.75 -0.57 -12.65
C ILE A 188 -7.79 -1.41 -11.35
N LEU A 189 -8.14 -0.81 -10.21
CA LEU A 189 -8.21 -1.48 -8.91
C LEU A 189 -9.56 -2.19 -8.74
N THR A 190 -9.66 -3.38 -9.27
CA THR A 190 -10.91 -4.15 -9.39
C THR A 190 -10.99 -5.36 -8.47
N GLY A 191 -10.13 -5.45 -7.44
CA GLY A 191 -10.17 -6.53 -6.45
C GLY A 191 -9.68 -7.89 -6.96
N ASP A 192 -8.87 -7.90 -8.02
CA ASP A 192 -8.43 -9.14 -8.68
C ASP A 192 -7.73 -10.10 -7.73
N GLY A 193 -6.88 -9.60 -6.83
CA GLY A 193 -6.19 -10.43 -5.84
C GLY A 193 -7.15 -11.14 -4.90
N CYS A 194 -8.18 -10.46 -4.41
CA CYS A 194 -9.20 -11.06 -3.56
C CYS A 194 -9.99 -12.13 -4.32
N ARG A 195 -10.43 -11.82 -5.55
CA ARG A 195 -11.17 -12.77 -6.39
C ARG A 195 -10.35 -14.04 -6.66
N ILE A 196 -9.12 -13.88 -7.10
CA ILE A 196 -8.24 -15.00 -7.44
C ILE A 196 -7.90 -15.82 -6.17
N ALA A 197 -7.53 -15.17 -5.08
CA ALA A 197 -7.24 -15.86 -3.81
C ALA A 197 -8.43 -16.71 -3.34
N SER A 198 -9.65 -16.17 -3.43
CA SER A 198 -10.87 -16.90 -3.08
C SER A 198 -11.09 -18.14 -3.96
N GLN A 199 -10.80 -18.06 -5.25
CA GLN A 199 -10.90 -19.20 -6.19
C GLN A 199 -9.94 -20.34 -5.82
N HIS A 200 -8.82 -20.02 -5.16
CA HIS A 200 -7.85 -20.99 -4.65
C HIS A 200 -8.10 -21.39 -3.18
N GLY A 201 -9.27 -21.07 -2.63
CA GLY A 201 -9.70 -21.48 -1.29
C GLY A 201 -9.05 -20.69 -0.15
N VAL A 202 -8.45 -19.54 -0.43
CA VAL A 202 -7.97 -18.62 0.60
C VAL A 202 -9.16 -17.94 1.26
N ALA A 203 -9.25 -18.00 2.59
CA ALA A 203 -10.28 -17.33 3.35
C ALA A 203 -10.14 -15.80 3.23
N LEU A 204 -11.24 -15.11 2.96
CA LEU A 204 -11.32 -13.66 2.94
C LEU A 204 -12.06 -13.18 4.18
N GLU A 205 -11.57 -12.10 4.78
CA GLU A 205 -12.18 -11.46 5.96
C GLU A 205 -12.57 -10.02 5.61
N HIS A 206 -13.62 -9.52 6.24
CA HIS A 206 -14.03 -8.10 6.18
C HIS A 206 -14.24 -7.55 4.75
N MET A 207 -14.81 -8.36 3.86
CA MET A 207 -15.05 -7.95 2.47
C MET A 207 -16.12 -6.86 2.33
N ASP A 208 -16.86 -6.56 3.39
CA ASP A 208 -17.80 -5.45 3.54
C ASP A 208 -17.13 -4.14 3.99
N TYR A 209 -15.85 -4.16 4.37
CA TYR A 209 -15.13 -2.96 4.82
C TYR A 209 -14.71 -2.12 3.62
N VAL A 210 -15.49 -1.08 3.35
CA VAL A 210 -15.22 -0.07 2.33
C VAL A 210 -15.15 1.30 2.99
N GLN A 211 -13.99 1.95 2.92
CA GLN A 211 -13.84 3.30 3.44
C GLN A 211 -14.40 4.31 2.44
N ILE A 212 -15.31 5.17 2.91
CA ILE A 212 -15.88 6.26 2.12
C ILE A 212 -15.21 7.56 2.54
N HIS A 213 -14.51 8.23 1.61
CA HIS A 213 -13.98 9.56 1.88
C HIS A 213 -15.09 10.60 1.83
N PRO A 214 -15.24 11.47 2.84
CA PRO A 214 -16.39 12.35 2.97
C PRO A 214 -16.40 13.52 1.98
N THR A 215 -15.26 13.86 1.36
CA THR A 215 -15.17 15.07 0.54
C THR A 215 -14.40 14.82 -0.75
N THR A 216 -15.11 14.92 -1.87
CA THR A 216 -14.51 14.82 -3.20
C THR A 216 -15.06 15.96 -4.08
N LEU A 217 -14.29 16.35 -5.09
CA LEU A 217 -14.78 17.27 -6.11
C LEU A 217 -15.85 16.57 -6.96
N TYR A 218 -17.05 17.16 -6.99
CA TYR A 218 -18.09 16.67 -7.87
C TYR A 218 -17.78 17.02 -9.33
N THR A 219 -17.77 16.01 -10.19
CA THR A 219 -17.65 16.18 -11.64
C THR A 219 -18.61 15.25 -12.36
N LYS A 220 -19.09 15.68 -13.54
CA LYS A 220 -19.87 14.83 -14.46
C LYS A 220 -18.97 14.07 -15.43
N GLU A 221 -17.70 14.46 -15.52
CA GLU A 221 -16.73 13.77 -16.38
C GLU A 221 -16.49 12.35 -15.89
N PRO A 222 -16.37 11.38 -16.80
CA PRO A 222 -16.05 10.02 -16.45
C PRO A 222 -14.62 9.93 -15.91
N GLY A 223 -14.40 9.01 -14.98
CA GLY A 223 -13.09 8.75 -14.42
C GLY A 223 -13.03 8.93 -12.90
N ARG A 224 -11.82 9.03 -12.40
CA ARG A 224 -11.55 9.13 -10.97
C ARG A 224 -11.96 10.50 -10.41
N SER A 225 -12.72 10.50 -9.30
CA SER A 225 -13.04 11.72 -8.55
C SER A 225 -11.79 12.26 -7.86
N PHE A 226 -11.63 13.59 -7.87
CA PHE A 226 -10.53 14.25 -7.17
C PHE A 226 -10.81 14.32 -5.67
N LEU A 227 -9.87 13.82 -4.85
CA LEU A 227 -9.95 13.90 -3.41
C LEU A 227 -9.62 15.31 -2.95
N ILE A 228 -10.49 15.90 -2.14
CA ILE A 228 -10.20 17.17 -1.46
C ILE A 228 -9.56 16.82 -0.11
N SER A 229 -8.30 17.25 0.07
CA SER A 229 -7.52 17.00 1.27
C SER A 229 -8.23 17.43 2.55
N GLU A 230 -8.00 16.74 3.64
CA GLU A 230 -8.53 17.09 4.96
C GLU A 230 -8.06 18.47 5.42
N SER A 231 -6.84 18.85 5.07
CA SER A 231 -6.30 20.18 5.37
C SER A 231 -7.14 21.32 4.80
N ALA A 232 -7.87 21.10 3.70
CA ALA A 232 -8.75 22.10 3.09
C ALA A 232 -10.11 22.23 3.80
N ARG A 233 -10.48 21.29 4.68
CA ARG A 233 -11.79 21.31 5.36
C ARG A 233 -11.80 22.14 6.64
N GLY A 234 -10.63 22.50 7.13
CA GLY A 234 -10.46 23.12 8.44
C GLY A 234 -10.80 22.11 9.56
N ALA A 235 -9.85 21.78 10.38
CA ALA A 235 -10.05 20.95 11.57
C ALA A 235 -10.48 21.81 12.75
#